data_cb80a3fcafbea6788b1a4c0a3d4fa002
#
_entry.id   cb80a3fcafbea6788b1a4c0a3d4fa002
#
_cell.length_a   1.000
_cell.length_b   1.000
_cell.length_c   1.000
_cell.angle_alpha   90.00
_cell.angle_beta   90.00
_cell.angle_gamma   90.00
#
_symmetry.space_group_name_H-M   'P 1'
#
loop_
_entity.id
_entity.type
_entity.pdbx_description
1 polymer ?
#
loop_
_entity_poly.entity_id
_entity_poly.type
_entity_poly.pdbx_seq_one_letter_code
_entity_poly.pdbx_strand_id
1 'polypeptide(L)'
;MARSISLGIALTAAFAGAFAAAPSYAQEFPTRSIRMVLPFPAGGGSDLVARIIAQKYSQQLGQQVIVDNRAGASGNIAADIVAKAPGDGYT
;
A
#
# COMPACT_ATOMS: atom_id res chain seq x y z
N MET A 1 36.60 2.11 -46.70
CA MET A 1 36.91 2.10 -45.27
C MET A 1 36.02 2.99 -44.40
N ALA A 2 35.27 3.93 -44.95
CA ALA A 2 34.35 4.78 -44.16
C ALA A 2 32.96 4.16 -43.87
N ARG A 3 32.68 3.01 -44.43
CA ARG A 3 31.33 2.37 -44.30
C ARG A 3 31.13 1.49 -43.05
N SER A 4 32.19 1.08 -42.38
CA SER A 4 32.13 0.20 -41.22
C SER A 4 31.95 0.92 -39.86
N ILE A 5 32.18 2.23 -39.81
CA ILE A 5 32.09 3.02 -38.56
C ILE A 5 30.63 3.49 -38.30
N SER A 6 29.85 3.67 -39.36
CA SER A 6 28.45 4.13 -39.24
C SER A 6 27.47 3.06 -38.74
N LEU A 7 27.78 1.77 -38.88
CA LEU A 7 26.92 0.70 -38.41
C LEU A 7 27.01 0.48 -36.89
N GLY A 8 28.16 0.77 -36.26
CA GLY A 8 28.38 0.60 -34.84
C GLY A 8 27.69 1.67 -33.98
N ILE A 9 27.56 2.89 -34.52
CA ILE A 9 26.94 4.02 -33.81
C ILE A 9 25.39 3.91 -33.84
N ALA A 10 24.83 3.35 -34.89
CA ALA A 10 23.38 3.14 -35.01
C ALA A 10 22.88 2.04 -34.06
N LEU A 11 23.70 1.02 -33.75
CA LEU A 11 23.31 -0.07 -32.87
C LEU A 11 23.29 0.33 -31.40
N THR A 12 24.17 1.26 -30.99
CA THR A 12 24.22 1.77 -29.60
C THR A 12 23.11 2.76 -29.29
N ALA A 13 22.62 3.53 -30.25
CA ALA A 13 21.52 4.46 -30.05
C ALA A 13 20.16 3.75 -29.91
N ALA A 14 19.96 2.56 -30.52
CA ALA A 14 18.73 1.79 -30.42
C ALA A 14 18.53 1.13 -29.03
N PHE A 15 19.62 0.85 -28.32
CA PHE A 15 19.56 0.20 -27.00
C PHE A 15 19.20 1.18 -25.86
N ALA A 16 19.56 2.45 -25.99
CA ALA A 16 19.27 3.49 -24.99
C ALA A 16 17.79 3.92 -25.02
N GLY A 17 17.10 3.81 -26.14
CA GLY A 17 15.69 4.16 -26.29
C GLY A 17 14.71 3.16 -25.67
N ALA A 18 15.10 1.89 -25.53
CA ALA A 18 14.23 0.85 -24.98
C ALA A 18 14.06 0.95 -23.45
N PHE A 19 15.03 1.54 -22.75
CA PHE A 19 14.95 1.70 -21.30
C PHE A 19 14.09 2.90 -20.84
N ALA A 20 13.93 3.92 -21.68
CA ALA A 20 13.17 5.12 -21.34
C ALA A 20 11.64 4.98 -21.53
N ALA A 21 11.19 3.90 -22.20
CA ALA A 21 9.79 3.69 -22.55
C ALA A 21 9.06 2.66 -21.66
N ALA A 22 9.67 2.16 -20.57
CA ALA A 22 9.02 1.25 -19.64
C ALA A 22 7.96 2.02 -18.82
N PRO A 23 6.66 1.69 -18.93
CA PRO A 23 5.63 2.35 -18.14
C PRO A 23 5.85 2.03 -16.65
N SER A 24 5.79 3.05 -15.82
CA SER A 24 5.81 2.90 -14.37
C SER A 24 4.44 2.40 -13.91
N TYR A 25 4.34 1.13 -13.51
CA TYR A 25 3.14 0.53 -12.93
C TYR A 25 3.13 0.62 -11.40
N ALA A 26 3.63 1.69 -10.81
CA ALA A 26 3.46 1.93 -9.39
C ALA A 26 1.97 2.19 -9.11
N GLN A 27 1.29 1.23 -8.47
CA GLN A 27 -0.06 1.45 -7.98
C GLN A 27 -0.02 2.53 -6.90
N GLU A 28 -0.86 3.56 -7.05
CA GLU A 28 -1.06 4.54 -6.01
C GLU A 28 -1.68 3.86 -4.78
N PHE A 29 -1.07 4.06 -3.62
CA PHE A 29 -1.59 3.59 -2.34
C PHE A 29 -2.01 4.81 -1.49
N PRO A 30 -3.17 4.77 -0.84
CA PRO A 30 -4.23 3.75 -0.92
C PRO A 30 -5.23 4.04 -2.04
N THR A 31 -5.80 3.00 -2.66
CA THR A 31 -6.86 3.12 -3.69
C THR A 31 -8.23 2.67 -3.20
N ARG A 32 -8.31 2.11 -2.00
CA ARG A 32 -9.54 1.62 -1.36
C ARG A 32 -9.47 1.82 0.15
N SER A 33 -10.56 1.54 0.84
CA SER A 33 -10.65 1.64 2.29
C SER A 33 -9.63 0.74 2.99
N ILE A 34 -9.10 1.23 4.11
CA ILE A 34 -8.16 0.53 4.97
C ILE A 34 -8.90 0.02 6.20
N ARG A 35 -8.63 -1.21 6.61
CA ARG A 35 -9.21 -1.83 7.79
C ARG A 35 -8.25 -1.74 8.96
N MET A 36 -8.69 -1.14 10.05
CA MET A 36 -7.96 -1.10 11.32
C MET A 36 -8.61 -2.08 12.30
N VAL A 37 -7.96 -3.20 12.56
CA VAL A 37 -8.44 -4.21 13.50
C VAL A 37 -8.07 -3.81 14.91
N LEU A 38 -9.08 -3.67 15.79
CA LEU A 38 -8.92 -3.25 17.17
C LEU A 38 -9.27 -4.41 18.11
N PRO A 39 -8.38 -4.81 19.03
CA PRO A 39 -8.62 -5.95 19.94
C PRO A 39 -9.49 -5.61 21.15
N PHE A 40 -10.27 -4.55 21.09
CA PHE A 40 -11.11 -4.08 22.18
C PHE A 40 -12.56 -3.91 21.73
N PRO A 41 -13.52 -4.01 22.69
CA PRO A 41 -14.94 -3.87 22.34
C PRO A 41 -15.26 -2.43 21.90
N ALA A 42 -16.28 -2.31 21.05
CA ALA A 42 -16.80 -1.04 20.60
C ALA A 42 -17.36 -0.23 21.78
N GLY A 43 -17.16 1.08 21.78
CA GLY A 43 -17.66 2.02 22.80
C GLY A 43 -16.77 2.22 24.01
N GLY A 44 -15.68 1.47 24.14
CA GLY A 44 -14.68 1.67 25.20
C GLY A 44 -13.73 2.83 24.90
N GLY A 45 -12.86 3.16 25.88
CA GLY A 45 -11.88 4.22 25.74
C GLY A 45 -10.89 3.98 24.58
N SER A 46 -10.44 2.74 24.38
CA SER A 46 -9.57 2.36 23.28
C SER A 46 -10.24 2.52 21.93
N ASP A 47 -11.53 2.21 21.84
CA ASP A 47 -12.32 2.40 20.62
C ASP A 47 -12.43 3.89 20.25
N LEU A 48 -12.69 4.74 21.22
CA LEU A 48 -12.75 6.20 21.02
C LEU A 48 -11.42 6.73 20.44
N VAL A 49 -10.30 6.35 21.04
CA VAL A 49 -8.97 6.75 20.58
C VAL A 49 -8.70 6.24 19.17
N ALA A 50 -9.01 4.98 18.90
CA ALA A 50 -8.82 4.38 17.58
C ALA A 50 -9.64 5.09 16.50
N ARG A 51 -10.87 5.49 16.80
CA ARG A 51 -11.72 6.22 15.85
C ARG A 51 -11.22 7.63 15.57
N ILE A 52 -10.67 8.31 16.54
CA ILE A 52 -10.03 9.62 16.36
C ILE A 52 -8.80 9.49 15.44
N ILE A 53 -7.97 8.49 15.67
CA ILE A 53 -6.79 8.21 14.84
C ILE A 53 -7.22 7.81 13.42
N ALA A 54 -8.21 6.94 13.28
CA ALA A 54 -8.75 6.51 11.99
C ALA A 54 -9.29 7.68 11.17
N GLN A 55 -9.99 8.60 11.81
CA GLN A 55 -10.50 9.81 11.15
C GLN A 55 -9.35 10.69 10.62
N LYS A 56 -8.30 10.86 11.42
CA LYS A 56 -7.13 11.63 11.02
C LYS A 56 -6.40 10.98 9.84
N TYR A 57 -6.20 9.68 9.87
CA TYR A 57 -5.60 8.93 8.77
C TYR A 57 -6.46 8.98 7.50
N SER A 58 -7.78 8.89 7.64
CA SER A 58 -8.69 9.02 6.50
C SER A 58 -8.51 10.36 5.78
N GLN A 59 -8.35 11.44 6.52
CA GLN A 59 -8.09 12.76 5.96
C GLN A 59 -6.74 12.86 5.25
N GLN A 60 -5.70 12.26 5.83
CA GLN A 60 -4.35 12.32 5.27
C GLN A 60 -4.16 11.40 4.06
N LEU A 61 -4.80 10.24 4.06
CA LEU A 61 -4.63 9.23 3.02
C LEU A 61 -5.63 9.36 1.87
N GLY A 62 -6.68 10.14 2.04
CA GLY A 62 -7.73 10.29 1.02
C GLY A 62 -8.63 9.07 0.86
N GLN A 63 -8.53 8.08 1.75
CA GLN A 63 -9.36 6.87 1.79
C GLN A 63 -9.86 6.64 3.20
N GLN A 64 -11.02 6.02 3.33
CA GLN A 64 -11.61 5.77 4.64
C GLN A 64 -10.84 4.68 5.40
N VAL A 65 -10.47 4.96 6.65
CA VAL A 65 -9.93 3.98 7.58
C VAL A 65 -11.07 3.52 8.49
N ILE A 66 -11.42 2.24 8.40
CA ILE A 66 -12.56 1.63 9.09
C ILE A 66 -12.05 0.88 10.30
N VAL A 67 -12.58 1.20 11.48
CA VAL A 67 -12.28 0.49 12.73
C VAL A 67 -13.15 -0.76 12.80
N ASP A 68 -12.51 -1.92 12.90
CA ASP A 68 -13.14 -3.22 13.06
C ASP A 68 -12.80 -3.78 14.44
N ASN A 69 -13.78 -3.78 15.35
CA ASN A 69 -13.60 -4.24 16.73
C ASN A 69 -13.67 -5.78 16.78
N ARG A 70 -12.58 -6.40 17.21
CA ARG A 70 -12.46 -7.87 17.37
C ARG A 70 -11.93 -8.18 18.77
N ALA A 71 -12.79 -8.03 19.76
CA ALA A 71 -12.48 -8.33 21.15
C ALA A 71 -12.41 -9.83 21.40
N GLY A 72 -11.67 -10.23 22.42
CA GLY A 72 -11.61 -11.60 22.93
C GLY A 72 -10.22 -12.21 22.92
N ALA A 73 -10.05 -13.28 23.70
CA ALA A 73 -8.81 -14.05 23.84
C ALA A 73 -7.56 -13.17 24.10
N SER A 74 -7.69 -12.12 24.93
CA SER A 74 -6.61 -11.19 25.26
C SER A 74 -5.93 -10.54 24.04
N GLY A 75 -6.70 -10.28 22.98
CA GLY A 75 -6.20 -9.69 21.75
C GLY A 75 -5.72 -10.70 20.70
N ASN A 76 -5.70 -12.00 21.01
CA ASN A 76 -5.20 -13.02 20.08
C ASN A 76 -6.08 -13.16 18.84
N ILE A 77 -7.40 -12.95 18.93
CA ILE A 77 -8.31 -12.99 17.79
C ILE A 77 -7.97 -11.89 16.79
N ALA A 78 -7.81 -10.66 17.25
CA ALA A 78 -7.44 -9.54 16.40
C ALA A 78 -6.05 -9.71 15.78
N ALA A 79 -5.07 -10.15 16.58
CA ALA A 79 -3.73 -10.42 16.10
C ALA A 79 -3.68 -11.51 15.02
N ASP A 80 -4.47 -12.56 15.17
CA ASP A 80 -4.57 -13.64 14.18
C ASP A 80 -5.17 -13.14 12.86
N ILE A 81 -6.19 -12.32 12.91
CA ILE A 81 -6.81 -11.71 11.72
C ILE A 81 -5.78 -10.89 10.94
N VAL A 82 -5.01 -10.06 11.63
CA VAL A 82 -3.99 -9.21 10.99
C VAL A 82 -2.84 -10.05 10.45
N ALA A 83 -2.39 -11.05 11.19
CA ALA A 83 -1.31 -11.94 10.77
C ALA A 83 -1.65 -12.75 9.51
N LYS A 84 -2.93 -13.11 9.32
CA LYS A 84 -3.41 -13.86 8.15
C LYS A 84 -3.86 -12.97 6.99
N ALA A 85 -3.95 -11.66 7.20
CA ALA A 85 -4.32 -10.73 6.15
C ALA A 85 -3.20 -10.60 5.10
N PRO A 86 -3.53 -10.28 3.84
CA PRO A 86 -2.52 -9.98 2.84
C PRO A 86 -1.61 -8.82 3.28
N GLY A 87 -0.31 -8.93 3.01
CA GLY A 87 0.69 -7.91 3.36
C GLY A 87 0.69 -6.71 2.40
N ASP A 88 -0.49 -6.18 2.08
CA ASP A 88 -0.68 -5.09 1.11
C ASP A 88 -0.89 -3.72 1.74
N GLY A 89 -0.90 -3.63 3.06
CA GLY A 89 -1.11 -2.39 3.81
C GLY A 89 -2.58 -1.99 4.02
N TYR A 90 -3.56 -2.80 3.60
CA TYR A 90 -4.98 -2.49 3.75
C TYR A 90 -5.62 -3.06 5.03
N THR A 91 -4.85 -3.79 5.85
CA THR A 91 -5.26 -4.27 7.17
C THR A 91 -4.16 -4.04 8.17
#